data_ce76fd7ad51062b52261410761361bbd
#
_entry.id   ce76fd7ad51062b52261410761361bbd
#
_cell.length_a   1.000
_cell.length_b   1.000
_cell.length_c   1.000
_cell.angle_alpha   90.00
_cell.angle_beta   90.00
_cell.angle_gamma   90.00
#
_symmetry.space_group_name_H-M   'P 1'
#
loop_
_entity.id
_entity.type
_entity.pdbx_description
1 polymer ?
#
loop_
_entity_poly.entity_id
_entity_poly.type
_entity_poly.pdbx_seq_one_letter_code
_entity_poly.pdbx_strand_id
1 'polypeptide(L)'
;MISHLKVINSKAEKAKAFLKEKGYLNQNYLPIKNDNSVLWPLNQDSVPFEGKIVICKGLVHNKKSRDYRLNLDKKIRDVAPRSFDIFGDIAILRLPSGSEVYEQQIAEALLLSHNNIKTICADLGVHGEFRIRDLRVISGHNNFISVHKENGMKFEADISKVYFSPRLATERERLSSLVNKHENVLDAFAGVGPFSISLAMKKCKVTSLDSNPEAIKWALKNFNRNRIDEKYFNFFSSKFEDYDFGVQKFDRIILNNPTNCLPFLDKAMALVVEKGMIHFYSICPKDGSFQLSDHLAEGFECLAKREVHAYSPSSSLFVFDIRRNLI
;
A
#
# COMPACT_ATOMS: atom_id res chain seq x y z
N MET A 1 11.80 39.46 5.20
CA MET A 1 10.96 39.97 4.10
C MET A 1 11.27 39.11 2.88
N ILE A 2 10.26 38.65 2.15
CA ILE A 2 10.42 37.88 0.91
C ILE A 2 9.37 38.34 -0.12
N SER A 3 9.66 38.16 -1.38
CA SER A 3 8.75 38.47 -2.49
C SER A 3 7.61 37.44 -2.56
N HIS A 4 6.41 37.90 -2.81
CA HIS A 4 5.22 37.08 -3.03
C HIS A 4 4.49 37.51 -4.29
N LEU A 5 3.96 36.55 -5.04
CA LEU A 5 3.00 36.83 -6.10
C LEU A 5 1.57 36.87 -5.51
N LYS A 6 0.95 38.03 -5.49
CA LYS A 6 -0.46 38.18 -5.09
C LYS A 6 -1.35 37.96 -6.29
N VAL A 7 -2.28 37.02 -6.18
CA VAL A 7 -3.32 36.72 -7.18
C VAL A 7 -4.68 36.62 -6.53
N ILE A 8 -5.75 36.87 -7.29
CA ILE A 8 -7.12 36.65 -6.83
C ILE A 8 -7.41 35.15 -6.67
N ASN A 9 -8.36 34.81 -5.79
CA ASN A 9 -8.65 33.40 -5.44
C ASN A 9 -8.98 32.54 -6.66
N SER A 10 -9.69 33.09 -7.67
CA SER A 10 -10.01 32.31 -8.90
C SER A 10 -8.79 31.92 -9.75
N LYS A 11 -7.65 32.62 -9.61
CA LYS A 11 -6.40 32.32 -10.32
C LYS A 11 -5.38 31.59 -9.45
N ALA A 12 -5.67 31.36 -8.15
CA ALA A 12 -4.70 30.87 -7.18
C ALA A 12 -4.10 29.51 -7.55
N GLU A 13 -4.91 28.53 -7.93
CA GLU A 13 -4.41 27.18 -8.28
C GLU A 13 -3.63 27.18 -9.60
N LYS A 14 -4.03 27.99 -10.58
CA LYS A 14 -3.26 28.17 -11.84
C LYS A 14 -1.88 28.78 -11.57
N ALA A 15 -1.84 29.81 -10.72
CA ALA A 15 -0.60 30.45 -10.31
C ALA A 15 0.32 29.45 -9.59
N LYS A 16 -0.21 28.68 -8.63
CA LYS A 16 0.55 27.64 -7.92
C LYS A 16 1.16 26.60 -8.85
N ALA A 17 0.38 26.06 -9.78
CA ALA A 17 0.84 25.08 -10.75
C ALA A 17 1.98 25.66 -11.60
N PHE A 18 1.84 26.85 -12.15
CA PHE A 18 2.84 27.55 -12.93
C PHE A 18 4.13 27.79 -12.13
N LEU A 19 4.01 28.35 -10.92
CA LEU A 19 5.16 28.65 -10.06
C LEU A 19 5.92 27.39 -9.66
N LYS A 20 5.22 26.27 -9.44
CA LYS A 20 5.82 24.98 -9.12
C LYS A 20 6.54 24.38 -10.33
N GLU A 21 5.90 24.38 -11.51
CA GLU A 21 6.48 23.85 -12.75
C GLU A 21 7.75 24.61 -13.15
N LYS A 22 7.75 25.92 -13.04
CA LYS A 22 8.89 26.77 -13.40
C LYS A 22 9.93 26.93 -12.29
N GLY A 23 9.73 26.32 -11.12
CA GLY A 23 10.67 26.43 -10.00
C GLY A 23 10.68 27.79 -9.29
N TYR A 24 9.70 28.65 -9.51
CA TYR A 24 9.63 29.97 -8.92
C TYR A 24 9.04 29.99 -7.50
N LEU A 25 8.33 28.91 -7.10
CA LEU A 25 7.70 28.80 -5.79
C LEU A 25 8.74 28.56 -4.69
N ASN A 26 8.79 29.45 -3.70
CA ASN A 26 9.64 29.26 -2.52
C ASN A 26 8.95 28.30 -1.53
N GLN A 27 9.38 27.05 -1.53
CA GLN A 27 8.82 25.98 -0.70
C GLN A 27 9.16 26.08 0.79
N ASN A 28 10.05 27.02 1.19
CA ASN A 28 10.39 27.25 2.59
C ASN A 28 9.37 28.14 3.32
N TYR A 29 8.40 28.67 2.59
CA TYR A 29 7.37 29.52 3.15
C TYR A 29 5.96 29.03 2.73
N LEU A 30 4.99 29.25 3.61
CA LEU A 30 3.58 28.98 3.34
C LEU A 30 2.95 30.13 2.56
N PRO A 31 1.93 29.86 1.71
CA PRO A 31 1.15 30.93 1.12
C PRO A 31 0.34 31.69 2.18
N ILE A 32 0.19 32.99 1.99
CA ILE A 32 -0.67 33.84 2.83
C ILE A 32 -2.03 33.96 2.13
N LYS A 33 -3.09 33.52 2.79
CA LYS A 33 -4.46 33.58 2.28
C LYS A 33 -5.22 34.75 2.91
N ASN A 34 -5.83 35.55 2.08
CA ASN A 34 -6.76 36.60 2.47
C ASN A 34 -8.12 36.31 1.82
N ASP A 35 -9.19 37.05 2.23
CA ASP A 35 -10.55 36.80 1.75
C ASP A 35 -10.68 36.78 0.21
N ASN A 36 -9.96 37.65 -0.51
CA ASN A 36 -10.07 37.79 -1.96
C ASN A 36 -8.78 37.41 -2.73
N SER A 37 -7.71 37.02 -2.06
CA SER A 37 -6.41 36.80 -2.71
C SER A 37 -5.53 35.80 -1.98
N VAL A 38 -4.60 35.19 -2.74
CA VAL A 38 -3.52 34.39 -2.21
C VAL A 38 -2.18 34.99 -2.59
N LEU A 39 -1.26 35.07 -1.64
CA LEU A 39 0.12 35.47 -1.85
C LEU A 39 1.00 34.22 -1.87
N TRP A 40 1.54 33.90 -3.02
CA TRP A 40 2.46 32.78 -3.20
C TRP A 40 3.91 33.22 -2.98
N PRO A 41 4.65 32.60 -2.04
CA PRO A 41 6.06 32.97 -1.79
C PRO A 41 6.95 32.62 -2.98
N LEU A 42 7.88 33.50 -3.32
CA LEU A 42 8.74 33.40 -4.49
C LEU A 42 10.22 33.17 -4.12
N ASN A 43 10.95 32.47 -4.99
CA ASN A 43 12.41 32.34 -4.94
C ASN A 43 13.13 33.53 -5.58
N GLN A 44 12.41 34.45 -6.26
CA GLN A 44 12.94 35.58 -7.00
C GLN A 44 11.97 36.77 -6.94
N ASP A 45 12.45 37.95 -7.34
CA ASP A 45 11.69 39.19 -7.17
C ASP A 45 10.66 39.47 -8.28
N SER A 46 10.65 38.69 -9.35
CA SER A 46 9.69 38.82 -10.44
C SER A 46 9.38 37.48 -11.09
N VAL A 47 8.16 37.30 -11.57
CA VAL A 47 7.72 36.09 -12.28
C VAL A 47 6.81 36.47 -13.45
N PRO A 48 6.89 35.77 -14.60
CA PRO A 48 6.05 36.06 -15.76
C PRO A 48 4.66 35.42 -15.60
N PHE A 49 3.92 35.86 -14.58
CA PHE A 49 2.55 35.46 -14.33
C PHE A 49 1.72 36.67 -13.92
N GLU A 50 0.48 36.72 -14.36
CA GLU A 50 -0.45 37.82 -14.06
C GLU A 50 -0.73 37.90 -12.55
N GLY A 51 -0.33 39.01 -11.94
CA GLY A 51 -0.48 39.26 -10.51
C GLY A 51 0.38 40.44 -10.05
N LYS A 52 0.32 40.75 -8.78
CA LYS A 52 1.10 41.85 -8.18
C LYS A 52 2.20 41.26 -7.29
N ILE A 53 3.43 41.72 -7.48
CA ILE A 53 4.51 41.38 -6.55
C ILE A 53 4.37 42.19 -5.27
N VAL A 54 4.42 41.51 -4.13
CA VAL A 54 4.30 42.11 -2.79
C VAL A 54 5.44 41.59 -1.93
N ILE A 55 6.18 42.50 -1.32
CA ILE A 55 7.25 42.14 -0.37
C ILE A 55 6.66 42.25 1.04
N CYS A 56 6.62 41.12 1.74
CA CYS A 56 6.12 41.08 3.12
C CYS A 56 6.85 39.99 3.93
N LYS A 57 6.54 39.93 5.24
CA LYS A 57 7.08 38.89 6.10
C LYS A 57 6.52 37.53 5.67
N GLY A 58 7.39 36.62 5.26
CA GLY A 58 7.00 35.26 4.90
C GLY A 58 6.55 34.44 6.12
N LEU A 59 5.54 33.62 5.94
CA LEU A 59 5.17 32.58 6.90
C LEU A 59 6.10 31.39 6.69
N VAL A 60 7.09 31.21 7.56
CA VAL A 60 8.06 30.11 7.44
C VAL A 60 7.31 28.78 7.45
N HIS A 61 7.53 28.00 6.40
CA HIS A 61 7.07 26.63 6.35
C HIS A 61 8.03 25.76 7.16
N ASN A 62 7.79 25.65 8.45
CA ASN A 62 8.45 24.65 9.26
C ASN A 62 8.01 23.27 8.73
N LYS A 63 8.64 22.80 7.65
CA LYS A 63 8.56 21.39 7.26
C LYS A 63 9.15 20.61 8.43
N LYS A 64 8.29 20.12 9.32
CA LYS A 64 8.71 19.04 10.21
C LYS A 64 9.28 17.95 9.30
N SER A 65 10.54 17.65 9.47
CA SER A 65 11.13 16.52 8.76
C SER A 65 10.28 15.29 9.03
N ARG A 66 9.92 14.52 7.99
CA ARG A 66 9.28 13.23 8.17
C ARG A 66 10.25 12.16 8.68
N ASP A 67 11.54 12.45 8.65
CA ASP A 67 12.53 11.58 9.29
C ASP A 67 12.51 11.82 10.81
N TYR A 68 11.75 10.99 11.51
CA TYR A 68 11.59 11.07 12.96
C TYR A 68 12.92 10.93 13.70
N ARG A 69 13.93 10.28 13.07
CA ARG A 69 15.25 10.06 13.67
C ARG A 69 16.01 11.37 13.90
N LEU A 70 15.65 12.45 13.20
CA LEU A 70 16.22 13.77 13.44
C LEU A 70 15.84 14.37 14.82
N ASN A 71 14.79 13.83 15.45
CA ASN A 71 14.37 14.20 16.80
C ASN A 71 15.02 13.33 17.89
N LEU A 72 15.96 12.45 17.51
CA LEU A 72 16.67 11.55 18.41
C LEU A 72 18.13 11.98 18.59
N ASP A 73 18.68 11.75 19.76
CA ASP A 73 20.11 11.85 20.00
C ASP A 73 20.88 10.93 19.04
N LYS A 74 22.12 11.32 18.69
CA LYS A 74 22.95 10.62 17.71
C LYS A 74 23.05 9.12 18.03
N LYS A 75 23.29 8.75 19.28
CA LYS A 75 23.42 7.36 19.72
C LYS A 75 22.17 6.53 19.39
N ILE A 76 20.97 7.08 19.65
CA ILE A 76 19.70 6.41 19.41
C ILE A 76 19.39 6.42 17.90
N ARG A 77 19.67 7.53 17.22
CA ARG A 77 19.46 7.68 15.78
C ARG A 77 20.20 6.62 14.95
N ASP A 78 21.40 6.25 15.35
CA ASP A 78 22.25 5.31 14.61
C ASP A 78 21.67 3.87 14.65
N VAL A 79 20.92 3.53 15.70
CA VAL A 79 20.29 2.21 15.87
C VAL A 79 18.79 2.21 15.59
N ALA A 80 18.15 3.37 15.48
CA ALA A 80 16.70 3.47 15.23
C ALA A 80 16.32 2.95 13.84
N PRO A 81 15.16 2.26 13.69
CA PRO A 81 14.68 1.76 12.41
C PRO A 81 14.57 2.86 11.36
N ARG A 82 15.06 2.61 10.14
CA ARG A 82 14.95 3.55 9.01
C ARG A 82 13.60 3.51 8.32
N SER A 83 12.87 2.42 8.48
CA SER A 83 11.57 2.20 7.87
C SER A 83 10.61 1.54 8.85
N PHE A 84 9.33 1.79 8.67
CA PHE A 84 8.24 1.20 9.41
C PHE A 84 6.99 1.12 8.52
N ASP A 85 6.07 0.22 8.85
CA ASP A 85 4.80 0.12 8.16
C ASP A 85 3.77 1.05 8.82
N ILE A 86 2.83 1.58 8.05
CA ILE A 86 1.70 2.36 8.56
C ILE A 86 0.41 1.72 8.09
N PHE A 87 -0.45 1.34 9.04
CA PHE A 87 -1.82 0.94 8.77
C PHE A 87 -2.77 1.95 9.42
N GLY A 88 -3.38 2.80 8.59
CA GLY A 88 -4.23 3.89 9.09
C GLY A 88 -3.48 4.87 9.99
N ASP A 89 -3.78 4.85 11.29
CA ASP A 89 -3.13 5.65 12.32
C ASP A 89 -2.23 4.83 13.27
N ILE A 90 -1.90 3.59 12.87
CA ILE A 90 -0.99 2.69 13.60
C ILE A 90 0.33 2.58 12.85
N ALA A 91 1.43 2.90 13.51
CA ALA A 91 2.78 2.63 13.02
C ALA A 91 3.31 1.32 13.61
N ILE A 92 3.95 0.51 12.77
CA ILE A 92 4.45 -0.82 13.09
C ILE A 92 5.95 -0.81 12.87
N LEU A 93 6.72 -0.94 13.94
CA LEU A 93 8.18 -0.87 13.97
C LEU A 93 8.77 -2.25 14.19
N ARG A 94 9.70 -2.64 13.33
CA ARG A 94 10.60 -3.75 13.64
C ARG A 94 11.87 -3.16 14.25
N LEU A 95 12.03 -3.34 15.55
CA LEU A 95 13.19 -2.84 16.28
C LEU A 95 14.41 -3.72 15.99
N PRO A 96 15.54 -3.13 15.50
CA PRO A 96 16.81 -3.84 15.40
C PRO A 96 17.31 -4.29 16.78
N SER A 97 18.04 -5.41 16.83
CA SER A 97 18.67 -5.88 18.06
C SER A 97 19.53 -4.79 18.71
N GLY A 98 19.32 -4.57 20.01
CA GLY A 98 19.99 -3.54 20.79
C GLY A 98 19.33 -2.16 20.73
N SER A 99 18.25 -1.97 19.95
CA SER A 99 17.47 -0.73 19.95
C SER A 99 16.26 -0.76 20.88
N GLU A 100 15.93 -1.92 21.45
CA GLU A 100 14.76 -2.14 22.30
C GLU A 100 14.80 -1.28 23.56
N VAL A 101 15.98 -1.03 24.09
CA VAL A 101 16.19 -0.16 25.29
C VAL A 101 15.82 1.31 25.02
N TYR A 102 15.68 1.70 23.77
CA TYR A 102 15.33 3.06 23.32
C TYR A 102 13.92 3.13 22.71
N GLU A 103 13.13 2.06 22.79
CA GLU A 103 11.84 1.96 22.11
C GLU A 103 10.90 3.12 22.43
N GLN A 104 10.89 3.58 23.70
CA GLN A 104 10.04 4.67 24.13
C GLN A 104 10.45 6.00 23.47
N GLN A 105 11.75 6.33 23.46
CA GLN A 105 12.25 7.54 22.82
C GLN A 105 12.02 7.52 21.30
N ILE A 106 12.20 6.34 20.67
CA ILE A 106 11.92 6.12 19.25
C ILE A 106 10.44 6.37 18.96
N ALA A 107 9.53 5.84 19.78
CA ALA A 107 8.10 6.01 19.62
C ALA A 107 7.68 7.48 19.80
N GLU A 108 8.17 8.17 20.83
CA GLU A 108 7.89 9.59 21.06
C GLU A 108 8.36 10.47 19.90
N ALA A 109 9.57 10.24 19.38
CA ALA A 109 10.10 10.95 18.23
C ALA A 109 9.24 10.73 16.97
N LEU A 110 8.70 9.53 16.80
CA LEU A 110 7.82 9.19 15.68
C LEU A 110 6.46 9.89 15.82
N LEU A 111 5.84 9.90 16.98
CA LEU A 111 4.60 10.63 17.25
C LEU A 111 4.75 12.14 17.00
N LEU A 112 5.88 12.72 17.39
CA LEU A 112 6.19 14.14 17.14
C LEU A 112 6.30 14.46 15.65
N SER A 113 6.80 13.51 14.85
CA SER A 113 7.05 13.72 13.41
C SER A 113 5.82 13.42 12.53
N HIS A 114 4.88 12.59 13.02
CA HIS A 114 3.74 12.06 12.27
C HIS A 114 2.42 12.30 12.99
N ASN A 115 1.83 13.46 12.80
CA ASN A 115 0.60 13.88 13.48
C ASN A 115 -0.62 12.97 13.25
N ASN A 116 -0.60 12.15 12.19
CA ASN A 116 -1.67 11.20 11.88
C ASN A 116 -1.53 9.85 12.63
N ILE A 117 -0.38 9.58 13.24
CA ILE A 117 -0.15 8.34 14.01
C ILE A 117 -0.66 8.54 15.44
N LYS A 118 -1.40 7.56 15.94
CA LYS A 118 -1.95 7.54 17.30
C LYS A 118 -1.48 6.36 18.12
N THR A 119 -1.02 5.30 17.46
CA THR A 119 -0.53 4.08 18.10
C THR A 119 0.78 3.67 17.46
N ILE A 120 1.73 3.26 18.27
CA ILE A 120 3.01 2.71 17.84
C ILE A 120 3.18 1.33 18.45
N CYS A 121 3.41 0.35 17.56
CA CYS A 121 3.60 -1.05 17.93
C CYS A 121 4.99 -1.54 17.56
N ALA A 122 5.58 -2.37 18.41
CA ALA A 122 6.67 -3.26 18.04
C ALA A 122 6.12 -4.47 17.27
N ASP A 123 6.77 -4.84 16.17
CA ASP A 123 6.54 -6.07 15.42
C ASP A 123 7.53 -7.14 15.94
N LEU A 124 7.03 -8.10 16.70
CA LEU A 124 7.81 -9.20 17.28
C LEU A 124 7.92 -10.40 16.36
N GLY A 125 7.31 -10.32 15.19
CA GLY A 125 7.34 -11.36 14.17
C GLY A 125 5.96 -11.74 13.65
N VAL A 126 5.92 -12.81 12.86
CA VAL A 126 4.70 -13.34 12.24
C VAL A 126 4.54 -14.78 12.70
N HIS A 127 3.36 -15.13 13.18
CA HIS A 127 3.08 -16.44 13.76
C HIS A 127 1.89 -17.13 13.09
N GLY A 128 1.93 -18.47 13.13
CA GLY A 128 0.83 -19.34 12.73
C GLY A 128 0.54 -19.36 11.22
N GLU A 129 -0.45 -20.17 10.88
CA GLU A 129 -0.91 -20.40 9.51
C GLU A 129 -1.43 -19.12 8.85
N PHE A 130 -2.10 -18.26 9.61
CA PHE A 130 -2.70 -17.02 9.11
C PHE A 130 -1.73 -15.85 9.02
N ARG A 131 -0.42 -16.05 9.32
CA ARG A 131 0.62 -15.03 9.27
C ARG A 131 0.29 -13.78 10.10
N ILE A 132 -0.32 -13.98 11.25
CA ILE A 132 -0.69 -12.89 12.16
C ILE A 132 0.57 -12.30 12.77
N ARG A 133 0.65 -10.96 12.80
CA ARG A 133 1.75 -10.25 13.45
C ARG A 133 1.58 -10.32 14.97
N ASP A 134 2.64 -10.65 15.66
CA ASP A 134 2.73 -10.45 17.10
C ASP A 134 3.09 -8.98 17.36
N LEU A 135 2.11 -8.23 17.86
CA LEU A 135 2.20 -6.79 18.03
C LEU A 135 2.12 -6.42 19.50
N ARG A 136 3.10 -5.64 19.97
CA ARG A 136 3.09 -5.04 21.31
C ARG A 136 3.02 -3.51 21.18
N VAL A 137 2.06 -2.88 21.85
CA VAL A 137 1.98 -1.42 21.88
C VAL A 137 3.16 -0.85 22.69
N ILE A 138 3.91 0.06 22.07
CA ILE A 138 4.99 0.82 22.73
C ILE A 138 4.44 2.13 23.27
N SER A 139 3.62 2.84 22.47
CA SER A 139 3.10 4.16 22.85
C SER A 139 1.77 4.46 22.14
N GLY A 140 0.98 5.34 22.72
CA GLY A 140 -0.31 5.77 22.22
C GLY A 140 -1.48 4.92 22.70
N HIS A 141 -2.50 4.73 21.86
CA HIS A 141 -3.72 4.01 22.24
C HIS A 141 -3.48 2.50 22.17
N ASN A 142 -3.99 1.75 23.14
CA ASN A 142 -3.98 0.28 23.13
C ASN A 142 -5.10 -0.22 22.19
N ASN A 143 -4.91 -0.03 20.88
CA ASN A 143 -5.89 -0.38 19.86
C ASN A 143 -5.18 -0.83 18.58
N PHE A 144 -5.60 -1.99 18.04
CA PHE A 144 -5.07 -2.57 16.80
C PHE A 144 -6.04 -2.42 15.61
N ILE A 145 -7.20 -1.78 15.83
CA ILE A 145 -8.18 -1.54 14.76
C ILE A 145 -7.96 -0.14 14.21
N SER A 146 -7.77 -0.05 12.89
CA SER A 146 -7.66 1.23 12.19
C SER A 146 -8.22 1.15 10.78
N VAL A 147 -8.32 2.30 10.12
CA VAL A 147 -8.78 2.43 8.72
C VAL A 147 -7.63 2.94 7.87
N HIS A 148 -7.07 2.06 7.07
CA HIS A 148 -6.07 2.39 6.06
C HIS A 148 -6.74 2.93 4.80
N LYS A 149 -6.15 3.97 4.20
CA LYS A 149 -6.63 4.57 2.94
C LYS A 149 -5.59 4.38 1.85
N GLU A 150 -6.01 3.85 0.73
CA GLU A 150 -5.13 3.52 -0.40
C GLU A 150 -5.90 3.65 -1.72
N ASN A 151 -5.36 4.37 -2.70
CA ASN A 151 -5.94 4.49 -4.06
C ASN A 151 -7.45 4.81 -4.07
N GLY A 152 -7.90 5.69 -3.15
CA GLY A 152 -9.31 6.05 -3.00
C GLY A 152 -10.16 5.05 -2.22
N MET A 153 -9.63 3.89 -1.87
CA MET A 153 -10.30 2.84 -1.09
C MET A 153 -10.00 2.96 0.41
N LYS A 154 -10.85 2.34 1.23
CA LYS A 154 -10.73 2.30 2.69
C LYS A 154 -10.75 0.85 3.17
N PHE A 155 -9.72 0.46 3.93
CA PHE A 155 -9.58 -0.87 4.52
C PHE A 155 -9.54 -0.75 6.04
N GLU A 156 -10.55 -1.29 6.71
CA GLU A 156 -10.58 -1.41 8.17
C GLU A 156 -10.17 -2.82 8.55
N ALA A 157 -9.32 -2.94 9.56
CA ALA A 157 -8.90 -4.24 10.06
C ALA A 157 -8.38 -4.14 11.50
N ASP A 158 -8.48 -5.25 12.22
CA ASP A 158 -7.71 -5.52 13.43
C ASP A 158 -6.41 -6.21 13.02
N ILE A 159 -5.31 -5.43 12.97
CA ILE A 159 -4.01 -5.93 12.50
C ILE A 159 -3.33 -6.94 13.45
N SER A 160 -3.90 -7.17 14.64
CA SER A 160 -3.51 -8.26 15.54
C SER A 160 -4.17 -9.58 15.24
N LYS A 161 -5.17 -9.61 14.32
CA LYS A 161 -5.95 -10.81 13.97
C LYS A 161 -5.89 -11.16 12.49
N VAL A 162 -5.50 -10.21 11.63
CA VAL A 162 -5.43 -10.40 10.19
C VAL A 162 -4.16 -9.79 9.61
N TYR A 163 -3.71 -10.37 8.50
CA TYR A 163 -2.58 -9.82 7.77
C TYR A 163 -3.03 -8.71 6.80
N PHE A 164 -2.25 -7.63 6.76
CA PHE A 164 -2.34 -6.59 5.74
C PHE A 164 -0.96 -6.02 5.45
N SER A 165 -0.61 -5.85 4.17
CA SER A 165 0.64 -5.20 3.75
C SER A 165 0.36 -3.90 2.98
N PRO A 166 0.69 -2.73 3.56
CA PRO A 166 0.61 -1.45 2.84
C PRO A 166 1.59 -1.36 1.67
N ARG A 167 2.67 -2.16 1.68
CA ARG A 167 3.73 -2.16 0.65
C ARG A 167 3.24 -2.65 -0.71
N LEU A 168 2.07 -3.32 -0.76
CA LEU A 168 1.47 -3.83 -1.99
C LEU A 168 0.53 -2.83 -2.70
N ALA A 169 0.43 -1.59 -2.22
CA ALA A 169 -0.49 -0.58 -2.76
C ALA A 169 -0.29 -0.33 -4.27
N THR A 170 0.95 -0.14 -4.71
CA THR A 170 1.30 0.06 -6.12
C THR A 170 1.01 -1.18 -6.97
N GLU A 171 1.21 -2.38 -6.40
CA GLU A 171 0.94 -3.63 -7.10
C GLU A 171 -0.57 -3.87 -7.26
N ARG A 172 -1.37 -3.56 -6.25
CA ARG A 172 -2.84 -3.60 -6.36
C ARG A 172 -3.36 -2.62 -7.42
N GLU A 173 -2.78 -1.42 -7.50
CA GLU A 173 -3.12 -0.44 -8.54
C GLU A 173 -2.75 -0.96 -9.94
N ARG A 174 -1.55 -1.54 -10.10
CA ARG A 174 -1.13 -2.17 -11.35
C ARG A 174 -2.12 -3.24 -11.79
N LEU A 175 -2.41 -4.19 -10.91
CA LEU A 175 -3.32 -5.29 -11.24
C LEU A 175 -4.70 -4.78 -11.62
N SER A 176 -5.20 -3.79 -10.87
CA SER A 176 -6.47 -3.11 -11.17
C SER A 176 -6.48 -2.38 -12.54
N SER A 177 -5.32 -2.01 -13.08
CA SER A 177 -5.20 -1.41 -14.41
C SER A 177 -5.20 -2.42 -15.55
N LEU A 178 -4.92 -3.70 -15.26
CA LEU A 178 -4.82 -4.77 -16.26
C LEU A 178 -6.15 -5.51 -16.50
N VAL A 179 -7.14 -5.33 -15.62
CA VAL A 179 -8.40 -6.06 -15.71
C VAL A 179 -9.40 -5.37 -16.63
N ASN A 180 -10.23 -6.18 -17.29
CA ASN A 180 -11.39 -5.71 -18.04
C ASN A 180 -12.66 -5.82 -17.18
N LYS A 181 -13.66 -5.00 -17.48
CA LYS A 181 -14.98 -5.12 -16.85
C LYS A 181 -15.55 -6.52 -17.08
N HIS A 182 -16.21 -7.05 -16.05
CA HIS A 182 -16.92 -8.33 -16.07
C HIS A 182 -16.01 -9.57 -16.12
N GLU A 183 -14.68 -9.43 -16.03
CA GLU A 183 -13.80 -10.59 -15.80
C GLU A 183 -14.26 -11.35 -14.54
N ASN A 184 -14.26 -12.68 -14.61
CA ASN A 184 -14.39 -13.55 -13.45
C ASN A 184 -13.00 -13.73 -12.84
N VAL A 185 -12.82 -13.22 -11.62
CA VAL A 185 -11.53 -13.23 -10.95
C VAL A 185 -11.58 -14.08 -9.69
N LEU A 186 -10.57 -14.89 -9.48
CA LEU A 186 -10.35 -15.60 -8.23
C LEU A 186 -9.20 -14.92 -7.46
N ASP A 187 -9.48 -14.50 -6.23
CA ASP A 187 -8.49 -14.09 -5.26
C ASP A 187 -8.36 -15.20 -4.22
N ALA A 188 -7.35 -16.07 -4.39
CA ALA A 188 -7.22 -17.31 -3.64
C ALA A 188 -6.74 -17.14 -2.19
N PHE A 189 -6.20 -15.94 -1.85
CA PHE A 189 -5.68 -15.59 -0.53
C PHE A 189 -6.03 -14.13 -0.22
N ALA A 190 -7.33 -13.86 -0.12
CA ALA A 190 -7.88 -12.51 -0.19
C ALA A 190 -7.58 -11.64 1.04
N GLY A 191 -7.33 -12.23 2.20
CA GLY A 191 -7.19 -11.49 3.44
C GLY A 191 -8.41 -10.62 3.71
N VAL A 192 -8.20 -9.36 4.05
CA VAL A 192 -9.28 -8.38 4.27
C VAL A 192 -9.80 -7.75 2.96
N GLY A 193 -9.50 -8.36 1.82
CA GLY A 193 -10.01 -8.03 0.49
C GLY A 193 -9.28 -6.92 -0.29
N PRO A 194 -7.99 -6.60 -0.08
CA PRO A 194 -7.42 -5.43 -0.73
C PRO A 194 -7.27 -5.56 -2.26
N PHE A 195 -6.93 -6.74 -2.79
CA PHE A 195 -6.99 -7.00 -4.23
C PHE A 195 -8.44 -7.11 -4.70
N SER A 196 -9.24 -7.94 -4.03
CA SER A 196 -10.64 -8.19 -4.37
C SER A 196 -11.46 -6.92 -4.51
N ILE A 197 -11.33 -5.97 -3.56
CA ILE A 197 -12.03 -4.68 -3.58
C ILE A 197 -11.60 -3.83 -4.77
N SER A 198 -10.29 -3.75 -5.04
CA SER A 198 -9.78 -2.95 -6.16
C SER A 198 -10.31 -3.44 -7.52
N LEU A 199 -10.51 -4.75 -7.67
CA LEU A 199 -11.03 -5.39 -8.88
C LEU A 199 -12.55 -5.27 -8.98
N ALA A 200 -13.27 -5.47 -7.88
CA ALA A 200 -14.73 -5.29 -7.84
C ALA A 200 -15.14 -3.84 -8.15
N MET A 201 -14.35 -2.84 -7.75
CA MET A 201 -14.54 -1.45 -8.16
C MET A 201 -14.40 -1.24 -9.68
N LYS A 202 -13.67 -2.11 -10.38
CA LYS A 202 -13.60 -2.16 -11.85
C LYS A 202 -14.74 -2.96 -12.48
N LYS A 203 -15.72 -3.41 -11.67
CA LYS A 203 -16.86 -4.23 -12.08
C LYS A 203 -16.46 -5.66 -12.52
N CYS A 204 -15.36 -6.20 -12.04
CA CYS A 204 -15.05 -7.61 -12.10
C CYS A 204 -15.98 -8.39 -11.15
N LYS A 205 -16.28 -9.64 -11.48
CA LYS A 205 -16.92 -10.58 -10.56
C LYS A 205 -15.82 -11.32 -9.80
N VAL A 206 -15.68 -11.06 -8.51
CA VAL A 206 -14.56 -11.58 -7.72
C VAL A 206 -15.04 -12.67 -6.77
N THR A 207 -14.47 -13.86 -6.91
CA THR A 207 -14.57 -14.94 -5.92
C THR A 207 -13.32 -14.87 -5.04
N SER A 208 -13.52 -14.75 -3.73
CA SER A 208 -12.45 -14.51 -2.76
C SER A 208 -12.43 -15.59 -1.71
N LEU A 209 -11.25 -16.18 -1.48
CA LEU A 209 -11.02 -17.19 -0.46
C LEU A 209 -10.00 -16.68 0.55
N ASP A 210 -10.23 -17.01 1.81
CA ASP A 210 -9.21 -16.91 2.84
C ASP A 210 -9.50 -17.95 3.94
N SER A 211 -8.47 -18.61 4.43
CA SER A 211 -8.61 -19.62 5.49
C SER A 211 -8.87 -19.00 6.87
N ASN A 212 -8.54 -17.69 7.05
CA ASN A 212 -8.78 -16.97 8.29
C ASN A 212 -10.22 -16.40 8.32
N PRO A 213 -11.14 -16.92 9.14
CA PRO A 213 -12.50 -16.41 9.21
C PRO A 213 -12.60 -14.95 9.68
N GLU A 214 -11.64 -14.47 10.48
CA GLU A 214 -11.59 -13.06 10.86
C GLU A 214 -11.28 -12.16 9.66
N ALA A 215 -10.43 -12.61 8.74
CA ALA A 215 -10.13 -11.87 7.51
C ALA A 215 -11.39 -11.70 6.65
N ILE A 216 -12.20 -12.75 6.50
CA ILE A 216 -13.47 -12.71 5.75
C ILE A 216 -14.47 -11.72 6.37
N LYS A 217 -14.59 -11.68 7.70
CA LYS A 217 -15.45 -10.69 8.39
C LYS A 217 -15.02 -9.26 8.05
N TRP A 218 -13.73 -8.98 8.11
CA TRP A 218 -13.20 -7.67 7.74
C TRP A 218 -13.35 -7.38 6.25
N ALA A 219 -13.17 -8.37 5.38
CA ALA A 219 -13.36 -8.23 3.94
C ALA A 219 -14.79 -7.78 3.63
N LEU A 220 -15.83 -8.48 4.14
CA LEU A 220 -17.22 -8.10 3.98
C LEU A 220 -17.52 -6.68 4.47
N LYS A 221 -16.98 -6.30 5.64
CA LYS A 221 -17.10 -4.94 6.17
C LYS A 221 -16.46 -3.91 5.23
N ASN A 222 -15.31 -4.24 4.63
CA ASN A 222 -14.58 -3.37 3.72
C ASN A 222 -15.29 -3.20 2.38
N PHE A 223 -15.92 -4.24 1.85
CA PHE A 223 -16.75 -4.13 0.64
C PHE A 223 -17.91 -3.17 0.86
N ASN A 224 -18.65 -3.31 1.96
CA ASN A 224 -19.73 -2.40 2.34
C ASN A 224 -19.22 -0.95 2.52
N ARG A 225 -18.05 -0.79 3.18
CA ARG A 225 -17.42 0.52 3.40
C ARG A 225 -17.05 1.23 2.09
N ASN A 226 -16.65 0.47 1.08
CA ASN A 226 -16.33 0.97 -0.26
C ASN A 226 -17.54 1.00 -1.21
N ARG A 227 -18.75 0.66 -0.71
CA ARG A 227 -20.03 0.73 -1.46
C ARG A 227 -20.02 -0.13 -2.73
N ILE A 228 -19.44 -1.31 -2.65
CA ILE A 228 -19.40 -2.27 -3.76
C ILE A 228 -20.69 -3.07 -3.75
N ASP A 229 -21.34 -3.17 -4.90
CA ASP A 229 -22.57 -3.94 -5.11
C ASP A 229 -22.26 -5.45 -4.93
N GLU A 230 -23.11 -6.15 -4.17
CA GLU A 230 -22.97 -7.58 -3.82
C GLU A 230 -22.85 -8.50 -5.05
N LYS A 231 -23.40 -8.11 -6.19
CA LYS A 231 -23.29 -8.88 -7.45
C LYS A 231 -21.84 -9.00 -7.98
N TYR A 232 -20.90 -8.23 -7.44
CA TYR A 232 -19.50 -8.22 -7.88
C TYR A 232 -18.56 -9.03 -7.00
N PHE A 233 -19.06 -9.66 -5.91
CA PHE A 233 -18.19 -10.42 -5.04
C PHE A 233 -18.88 -11.58 -4.33
N ASN A 234 -18.08 -12.62 -4.07
CA ASN A 234 -18.41 -13.69 -3.15
C ASN A 234 -17.19 -13.96 -2.26
N PHE A 235 -17.42 -14.16 -0.97
CA PHE A 235 -16.38 -14.51 -0.01
C PHE A 235 -16.66 -15.85 0.64
N PHE A 236 -15.60 -16.67 0.74
CA PHE A 236 -15.66 -17.97 1.38
C PHE A 236 -14.53 -18.12 2.38
N SER A 237 -14.86 -18.54 3.61
CA SER A 237 -13.86 -18.92 4.61
C SER A 237 -13.44 -20.36 4.36
N SER A 238 -12.41 -20.56 3.56
CA SER A 238 -11.90 -21.86 3.17
C SER A 238 -10.44 -21.78 2.75
N LYS A 239 -9.72 -22.88 2.90
CA LYS A 239 -8.43 -23.05 2.25
C LYS A 239 -8.64 -23.21 0.75
N PHE A 240 -7.70 -22.67 -0.04
CA PHE A 240 -7.77 -22.77 -1.50
C PHE A 240 -7.71 -24.22 -1.98
N GLU A 241 -6.88 -25.04 -1.34
CA GLU A 241 -6.74 -26.47 -1.65
C GLU A 241 -8.03 -27.27 -1.42
N ASP A 242 -8.80 -26.93 -0.39
CA ASP A 242 -9.98 -27.68 0.05
C ASP A 242 -11.27 -27.23 -0.64
N TYR A 243 -11.27 -26.02 -1.24
CA TYR A 243 -12.48 -25.46 -1.85
C TYR A 243 -12.79 -26.14 -3.18
N ASP A 244 -14.01 -26.66 -3.31
CA ASP A 244 -14.53 -27.24 -4.56
C ASP A 244 -15.14 -26.14 -5.44
N PHE A 245 -14.50 -25.89 -6.57
CA PHE A 245 -14.97 -24.93 -7.57
C PHE A 245 -15.98 -25.55 -8.57
N GLY A 246 -16.21 -26.85 -8.53
CA GLY A 246 -17.04 -27.55 -9.49
C GLY A 246 -16.56 -27.30 -10.93
N VAL A 247 -17.47 -26.82 -11.78
CA VAL A 247 -17.19 -26.46 -13.18
C VAL A 247 -16.74 -25.01 -13.38
N GLN A 248 -16.62 -24.23 -12.29
CA GLN A 248 -16.27 -22.81 -12.37
C GLN A 248 -14.84 -22.62 -12.88
N LYS A 249 -14.67 -21.66 -13.80
CA LYS A 249 -13.39 -21.22 -14.35
C LYS A 249 -13.27 -19.71 -14.24
N PHE A 250 -12.03 -19.21 -14.31
CA PHE A 250 -11.71 -17.81 -14.09
C PHE A 250 -10.87 -17.23 -15.24
N ASP A 251 -11.18 -15.99 -15.60
CA ASP A 251 -10.37 -15.22 -16.56
C ASP A 251 -9.03 -14.82 -15.93
N ARG A 252 -9.03 -14.68 -14.58
CA ARG A 252 -7.87 -14.24 -13.83
C ARG A 252 -7.82 -14.88 -12.46
N ILE A 253 -6.62 -15.29 -12.04
CA ILE A 253 -6.39 -15.86 -10.71
C ILE A 253 -5.24 -15.11 -10.02
N ILE A 254 -5.43 -14.76 -8.75
CA ILE A 254 -4.43 -14.11 -7.90
C ILE A 254 -3.99 -15.12 -6.85
N LEU A 255 -2.72 -15.50 -6.90
CA LEU A 255 -2.08 -16.36 -5.90
C LEU A 255 -1.11 -15.54 -5.06
N ASN A 256 -1.63 -14.81 -4.06
CA ASN A 256 -0.83 -13.94 -3.20
C ASN A 256 -0.56 -14.55 -1.82
N ASN A 257 0.08 -15.73 -1.80
CA ASN A 257 0.65 -16.36 -0.61
C ASN A 257 2.16 -16.57 -0.80
N PRO A 258 2.98 -15.50 -0.81
CA PRO A 258 4.32 -15.51 -1.41
C PRO A 258 5.35 -16.39 -0.72
N THR A 259 5.10 -16.85 0.49
CA THR A 259 5.99 -17.79 1.21
C THR A 259 5.73 -19.24 0.91
N ASN A 260 4.53 -19.58 0.40
CA ASN A 260 4.13 -20.96 0.12
C ASN A 260 3.12 -21.03 -1.03
N CYS A 261 3.40 -20.39 -2.17
CA CYS A 261 2.44 -20.32 -3.28
C CYS A 261 2.58 -21.46 -4.29
N LEU A 262 3.78 -22.03 -4.41
CA LEU A 262 4.10 -23.02 -5.43
C LEU A 262 3.20 -24.26 -5.41
N PRO A 263 2.85 -24.88 -4.26
CA PRO A 263 1.95 -26.03 -4.22
C PRO A 263 0.55 -25.79 -4.78
N PHE A 264 0.14 -24.53 -4.92
CA PHE A 264 -1.19 -24.15 -5.41
C PHE A 264 -1.24 -23.87 -6.91
N LEU A 265 -0.08 -23.87 -7.58
CA LEU A 265 0.03 -23.47 -8.98
C LEU A 265 -0.73 -24.41 -9.91
N ASP A 266 -0.62 -25.73 -9.71
CA ASP A 266 -1.31 -26.74 -10.53
C ASP A 266 -2.84 -26.58 -10.47
N LYS A 267 -3.38 -26.38 -9.25
CA LYS A 267 -4.81 -26.12 -9.08
C LYS A 267 -5.24 -24.84 -9.78
N ALA A 268 -4.44 -23.78 -9.71
CA ALA A 268 -4.74 -22.53 -10.41
C ALA A 268 -4.68 -22.70 -11.94
N MET A 269 -3.68 -23.44 -12.47
CA MET A 269 -3.61 -23.75 -13.89
C MET A 269 -4.82 -24.53 -14.38
N ALA A 270 -5.35 -25.45 -13.56
CA ALA A 270 -6.57 -26.19 -13.88
C ALA A 270 -7.84 -25.31 -13.88
N LEU A 271 -7.86 -24.20 -13.12
CA LEU A 271 -9.02 -23.32 -12.94
C LEU A 271 -9.07 -22.13 -13.91
N VAL A 272 -7.95 -21.75 -14.54
CA VAL A 272 -7.91 -20.61 -15.46
C VAL A 272 -8.42 -21.00 -16.85
N VAL A 273 -9.19 -20.10 -17.50
CA VAL A 273 -9.67 -20.29 -18.89
C VAL A 273 -8.52 -20.14 -19.89
N GLU A 274 -8.72 -20.58 -21.13
CA GLU A 274 -7.83 -20.25 -22.25
C GLU A 274 -7.67 -18.73 -22.40
N LYS A 275 -6.46 -18.26 -22.68
CA LYS A 275 -6.03 -16.85 -22.69
C LYS A 275 -6.16 -16.16 -21.32
N GLY A 276 -6.60 -16.85 -20.28
CA GLY A 276 -6.66 -16.32 -18.92
C GLY A 276 -5.29 -16.14 -18.28
N MET A 277 -5.26 -15.43 -17.19
CA MET A 277 -4.04 -14.98 -16.51
C MET A 277 -3.95 -15.51 -15.08
N ILE A 278 -2.76 -15.91 -14.63
CA ILE A 278 -2.45 -16.18 -13.24
C ILE A 278 -1.38 -15.16 -12.78
N HIS A 279 -1.65 -14.44 -11.71
CA HIS A 279 -0.69 -13.58 -11.04
C HIS A 279 -0.13 -14.33 -9.83
N PHE A 280 1.05 -14.89 -10.02
CA PHE A 280 1.72 -15.72 -9.04
C PHE A 280 2.75 -14.91 -8.27
N TYR A 281 2.56 -14.78 -6.95
CA TYR A 281 3.45 -14.03 -6.07
C TYR A 281 4.34 -14.99 -5.29
N SER A 282 5.65 -14.78 -5.35
CA SER A 282 6.62 -15.60 -4.63
C SER A 282 7.82 -14.79 -4.14
N ILE A 283 8.30 -15.14 -2.94
CA ILE A 283 9.57 -14.62 -2.43
C ILE A 283 10.66 -15.51 -3.01
N CYS A 284 11.47 -14.93 -3.90
CA CYS A 284 12.54 -15.63 -4.59
C CYS A 284 13.90 -14.99 -4.33
N PRO A 285 15.00 -15.75 -4.44
CA PRO A 285 16.33 -15.21 -4.47
C PRO A 285 16.51 -14.20 -5.62
N LYS A 286 17.34 -13.16 -5.37
CA LYS A 286 17.67 -12.14 -6.37
C LYS A 286 18.68 -12.61 -7.41
N ASP A 287 19.41 -13.70 -7.12
CA ASP A 287 20.44 -14.29 -7.96
C ASP A 287 19.89 -14.99 -9.21
N GLY A 288 18.56 -15.07 -9.35
CA GLY A 288 17.92 -15.73 -10.49
C GLY A 288 17.86 -17.24 -10.41
N SER A 289 18.23 -17.85 -9.29
CA SER A 289 18.22 -19.32 -9.11
C SER A 289 16.81 -19.94 -9.19
N PHE A 290 15.75 -19.17 -8.89
CA PHE A 290 14.37 -19.63 -9.05
C PHE A 290 13.87 -19.41 -10.48
N GLN A 291 13.51 -20.51 -11.16
CA GLN A 291 12.94 -20.52 -12.50
C GLN A 291 11.52 -21.06 -12.45
N LEU A 292 10.54 -20.15 -12.68
CA LEU A 292 9.13 -20.54 -12.67
C LEU A 292 8.78 -21.49 -13.84
N SER A 293 9.51 -21.40 -14.98
CA SER A 293 9.34 -22.28 -16.14
C SER A 293 9.35 -23.76 -15.82
N ASP A 294 10.14 -24.15 -14.80
CA ASP A 294 10.31 -25.55 -14.38
C ASP A 294 9.04 -26.10 -13.68
N HIS A 295 8.08 -25.23 -13.39
CA HIS A 295 6.84 -25.53 -12.68
C HIS A 295 5.59 -25.27 -13.52
N LEU A 296 5.73 -24.84 -14.78
CA LEU A 296 4.60 -24.58 -15.66
C LEU A 296 4.24 -25.83 -16.46
N ALA A 297 2.95 -26.16 -16.51
CA ALA A 297 2.44 -27.18 -17.40
C ALA A 297 2.51 -26.73 -18.86
N GLU A 298 2.45 -27.70 -19.80
CA GLU A 298 2.32 -27.40 -21.23
C GLU A 298 1.13 -26.50 -21.51
N GLY A 299 1.26 -25.55 -22.41
CA GLY A 299 0.25 -24.55 -22.72
C GLY A 299 0.26 -23.33 -21.80
N PHE A 300 1.21 -23.22 -20.86
CA PHE A 300 1.39 -22.02 -20.03
C PHE A 300 2.72 -21.34 -20.31
N GLU A 301 2.71 -19.99 -20.27
CA GLU A 301 3.92 -19.20 -20.41
C GLU A 301 3.98 -18.05 -19.39
N CYS A 302 5.15 -17.74 -18.90
CA CYS A 302 5.39 -16.56 -18.06
C CYS A 302 5.67 -15.35 -18.96
N LEU A 303 4.71 -14.43 -19.04
CA LEU A 303 4.84 -13.22 -19.87
C LEU A 303 5.74 -12.16 -19.23
N ALA A 304 5.74 -12.08 -17.92
CA ALA A 304 6.52 -11.09 -17.19
C ALA A 304 6.88 -11.58 -15.78
N LYS A 305 8.11 -11.25 -15.36
CA LYS A 305 8.58 -11.34 -13.97
C LYS A 305 8.91 -9.94 -13.51
N ARG A 306 8.39 -9.55 -12.34
CA ARG A 306 8.64 -8.21 -11.81
C ARG A 306 8.86 -8.24 -10.29
N GLU A 307 9.89 -7.50 -9.86
CA GLU A 307 10.10 -7.26 -8.43
C GLU A 307 9.03 -6.29 -7.91
N VAL A 308 8.32 -6.68 -6.86
CA VAL A 308 7.31 -5.86 -6.18
C VAL A 308 7.98 -5.04 -5.08
N HIS A 309 8.74 -5.69 -4.21
CA HIS A 309 9.58 -5.02 -3.21
C HIS A 309 10.65 -5.98 -2.65
N ALA A 310 11.72 -5.41 -2.10
CA ALA A 310 12.74 -6.16 -1.39
C ALA A 310 12.16 -6.81 -0.11
N TYR A 311 12.46 -8.08 0.11
CA TYR A 311 12.07 -8.84 1.31
C TYR A 311 13.23 -8.96 2.29
N SER A 312 14.42 -9.29 1.78
CA SER A 312 15.69 -9.35 2.51
C SER A 312 16.82 -8.83 1.63
N PRO A 313 18.07 -8.74 2.11
CA PRO A 313 19.20 -8.40 1.26
C PRO A 313 19.37 -9.32 0.04
N SER A 314 19.07 -10.62 0.20
CA SER A 314 19.25 -11.66 -0.82
C SER A 314 17.97 -12.10 -1.54
N SER A 315 16.78 -11.63 -1.10
CA SER A 315 15.50 -12.04 -1.68
C SER A 315 14.53 -10.89 -1.84
N SER A 316 13.63 -11.02 -2.80
CA SER A 316 12.54 -10.06 -3.05
C SER A 316 11.22 -10.79 -3.29
N LEU A 317 10.13 -10.07 -3.05
CA LEU A 317 8.82 -10.46 -3.53
C LEU A 317 8.75 -10.17 -5.02
N PHE A 318 8.52 -11.21 -5.81
CA PHE A 318 8.25 -11.11 -7.24
C PHE A 318 6.79 -11.45 -7.54
N VAL A 319 6.27 -10.87 -8.60
CA VAL A 319 5.07 -11.31 -9.29
C VAL A 319 5.46 -11.86 -10.65
N PHE A 320 4.87 -12.99 -11.00
CA PHE A 320 4.95 -13.62 -12.30
C PHE A 320 3.56 -13.58 -12.94
N ASP A 321 3.46 -12.94 -14.08
CA ASP A 321 2.25 -12.87 -14.87
C ASP A 321 2.26 -14.06 -15.87
N ILE A 322 1.47 -15.09 -15.59
CA ILE A 322 1.42 -16.35 -16.34
C ILE A 322 0.16 -16.34 -17.19
N ARG A 323 0.28 -16.69 -18.47
CA ARG A 323 -0.84 -16.84 -19.40
C ARG A 323 -1.03 -18.30 -19.77
N ARG A 324 -2.30 -18.72 -19.87
CA ARG A 324 -2.69 -19.94 -20.57
C ARG A 324 -2.85 -19.67 -22.06
N ASN A 325 -2.11 -20.38 -22.88
CA ASN A 325 -2.19 -20.28 -24.34
C ASN A 325 -3.44 -21.00 -24.88
N LEU A 326 -3.79 -20.75 -26.14
CA LEU A 326 -4.70 -21.62 -26.88
C LEU A 326 -3.97 -22.92 -27.21
N ILE A 327 -4.56 -24.04 -26.89
CA ILE A 327 -4.11 -25.38 -27.30
C ILE A 327 -4.91 -25.77 -28.53
#